data_0fa3ee2676d0f1496e807e437d6375ec
#
_entry.id   0fa3ee2676d0f1496e807e437d6375ec
#
_cell.length_a   1.000
_cell.length_b   1.000
_cell.length_c   1.000
_cell.angle_alpha   90.00
_cell.angle_beta   90.00
_cell.angle_gamma   90.00
#
_symmetry.space_group_name_H-M   'P 1'
#
loop_
_entity.id
_entity.type
_entity.pdbx_description
1 polymer ?
#
loop_
_entity_poly.entity_id
_entity_poly.type
_entity_poly.pdbx_seq_one_letter_code
_entity_poly.pdbx_strand_id
1 'polypeptide(L)'
;MRVIGGRAKRLQLKTLEGMDTRPTTDRIKETLFNMIDPWIADCDFLDLFAGSGGIGIEAASRGAKEVVFVEKNPKAAACIRENLAFTKLAEDGKLLNMDVLQALRSLEGKGVFDIIFMDPPYNNELERQVLEYLKDSTVADKNTLIIVEADLQTDFSYVESLGYRQLRSKEYKTNKHVFLERA
;
A
#
# COMPACT_ATOMS: atom_id res chain seq x y z
N MET A 1 -0.26 -16.28 -3.00
CA MET A 1 -0.23 -14.99 -3.75
C MET A 1 0.93 -15.04 -4.72
N ARG A 2 0.76 -14.50 -5.92
CA ARG A 2 1.82 -14.45 -6.96
C ARG A 2 1.94 -13.04 -7.52
N VAL A 3 3.07 -12.74 -8.14
CA VAL A 3 3.25 -11.51 -8.92
C VAL A 3 2.50 -11.64 -10.26
N ILE A 4 1.66 -10.66 -10.58
CA ILE A 4 0.77 -10.71 -11.75
C ILE A 4 1.41 -10.09 -12.99
N GLY A 5 2.15 -9.01 -12.82
CA GLY A 5 2.75 -8.26 -13.92
C GLY A 5 4.22 -7.92 -13.72
N GLY A 6 4.84 -7.33 -14.74
CA GLY A 6 6.20 -6.80 -14.67
C GLY A 6 7.32 -7.83 -14.70
N ARG A 7 8.50 -7.42 -14.20
CA ARG A 7 9.76 -8.19 -14.26
C ARG A 7 9.72 -9.53 -13.51
N ALA A 8 8.97 -9.60 -12.41
CA ALA A 8 8.85 -10.80 -11.57
C ALA A 8 7.54 -11.57 -11.81
N LYS A 9 6.88 -11.34 -12.94
CA LYS A 9 5.60 -11.99 -13.30
C LYS A 9 5.64 -13.50 -13.11
N ARG A 10 4.57 -14.05 -12.52
CA ARG A 10 4.32 -15.48 -12.23
C ARG A 10 5.09 -16.05 -11.04
N LEU A 11 6.02 -15.32 -10.43
CA LEU A 11 6.70 -15.80 -9.23
C LEU A 11 5.73 -15.90 -8.06
N GLN A 12 5.78 -17.03 -7.36
CA GLN A 12 4.97 -17.29 -6.17
C GLN A 12 5.61 -16.65 -4.95
N LEU A 13 4.90 -15.74 -4.30
CA LEU A 13 5.38 -15.11 -3.07
C LEU A 13 5.09 -15.99 -1.86
N LYS A 14 6.00 -15.97 -0.90
CA LYS A 14 5.80 -16.53 0.43
C LYS A 14 4.77 -15.69 1.18
N THR A 15 3.88 -16.35 1.90
CA THR A 15 2.91 -15.74 2.80
C THR A 15 3.03 -16.38 4.19
N LEU A 16 2.63 -15.65 5.23
CA LEU A 16 2.61 -16.20 6.58
C LEU A 16 1.30 -16.97 6.81
N GLU A 17 1.43 -18.20 7.33
CA GLU A 17 0.27 -18.97 7.79
C GLU A 17 -0.32 -18.33 9.06
N GLY A 18 -1.64 -18.29 9.16
CA GLY A 18 -2.36 -17.88 10.38
C GLY A 18 -2.38 -16.37 10.64
N MET A 19 -1.92 -15.54 9.73
CA MET A 19 -2.29 -14.13 9.76
C MET A 19 -3.71 -14.00 9.20
N ASP A 20 -4.63 -13.46 10.01
CA ASP A 20 -6.02 -13.14 9.64
C ASP A 20 -6.11 -12.00 8.59
N THR A 21 -5.07 -11.83 7.81
CA THR A 21 -5.10 -10.99 6.64
C THR A 21 -5.74 -11.80 5.54
N ARG A 22 -6.96 -11.46 5.16
CA ARG A 22 -7.51 -11.92 3.89
C ARG A 22 -6.47 -11.65 2.82
N PRO A 23 -5.91 -12.69 2.18
CA PRO A 23 -4.99 -12.42 1.09
C PRO A 23 -5.77 -11.66 0.03
N THR A 24 -5.31 -10.47 -0.30
CA THR A 24 -5.75 -9.80 -1.53
C THR A 24 -5.62 -10.82 -2.64
N THR A 25 -6.75 -11.27 -3.19
CA THR A 25 -6.71 -12.30 -4.21
C THR A 25 -5.94 -11.79 -5.41
N ASP A 26 -5.29 -12.68 -6.14
CA ASP A 26 -4.57 -12.33 -7.37
C ASP A 26 -5.46 -11.47 -8.30
N ARG A 27 -6.76 -11.76 -8.36
CA ARG A 27 -7.74 -11.03 -9.17
C ARG A 27 -7.97 -9.60 -8.68
N ILE A 28 -8.09 -9.39 -7.36
CA ILE A 28 -8.27 -8.05 -6.77
C ILE A 28 -7.01 -7.22 -7.01
N LYS A 29 -5.84 -7.81 -6.80
CA LYS A 29 -4.55 -7.17 -7.05
C LYS A 29 -4.39 -6.80 -8.54
N GLU A 30 -4.72 -7.70 -9.45
CA GLU A 30 -4.71 -7.42 -10.89
C GLU A 30 -5.65 -6.26 -11.25
N THR A 31 -6.86 -6.26 -10.70
CA THR A 31 -7.82 -5.16 -10.93
C THR A 31 -7.29 -3.83 -10.41
N LEU A 32 -6.72 -3.80 -9.20
CA LEU A 32 -6.10 -2.61 -8.63
C LEU A 32 -5.01 -2.05 -9.55
N PHE A 33 -4.05 -2.90 -9.91
CA PHE A 33 -2.91 -2.46 -10.72
C PHE A 33 -3.30 -2.10 -12.15
N ASN A 34 -4.32 -2.70 -12.74
CA ASN A 34 -4.87 -2.26 -14.03
C ASN A 34 -5.48 -0.85 -13.94
N MET A 35 -6.05 -0.49 -12.79
CA MET A 35 -6.62 0.84 -12.57
C MET A 35 -5.56 1.92 -12.38
N ILE A 36 -4.40 1.59 -11.83
CA ILE A 36 -3.31 2.53 -11.52
C ILE A 36 -2.10 2.41 -12.44
N ASP A 37 -2.16 1.53 -13.42
CA ASP A 37 -1.06 1.25 -14.37
C ASP A 37 -0.40 2.50 -14.96
N PRO A 38 -1.15 3.56 -15.37
CA PRO A 38 -0.55 4.75 -15.94
C PRO A 38 0.38 5.54 -15.00
N TRP A 39 0.27 5.33 -13.68
CA TRP A 39 1.03 6.06 -12.65
C TRP A 39 2.13 5.23 -11.98
N ILE A 40 2.28 3.94 -12.35
CA ILE A 40 3.23 3.03 -11.67
C ILE A 40 4.67 3.22 -12.15
N ALA A 41 4.89 3.38 -13.46
CA ALA A 41 6.24 3.51 -14.00
C ALA A 41 6.97 4.73 -13.38
N ASP A 42 8.16 4.48 -12.84
CA ASP A 42 9.03 5.47 -12.20
C ASP A 42 8.44 6.18 -10.96
N CYS A 43 7.31 5.69 -10.40
CA CYS A 43 6.72 6.26 -9.21
C CYS A 43 7.49 5.91 -7.92
N ASP A 44 7.41 6.79 -6.94
CA ASP A 44 7.76 6.50 -5.55
C ASP A 44 6.50 5.97 -4.84
N PHE A 45 6.53 4.71 -4.42
CA PHE A 45 5.38 3.97 -3.88
C PHE A 45 5.56 3.67 -2.38
N LEU A 46 4.54 3.96 -1.58
CA LEU A 46 4.52 3.66 -0.14
C LEU A 46 3.44 2.61 0.16
N ASP A 47 3.86 1.45 0.65
CA ASP A 47 3.00 0.34 1.06
C ASP A 47 2.91 0.31 2.58
N LEU A 48 1.86 0.89 3.13
CA LEU A 48 1.56 0.89 4.56
C LEU A 48 0.79 -0.39 4.93
N PHE A 49 1.15 -1.01 6.06
CA PHE A 49 0.61 -2.31 6.47
C PHE A 49 0.93 -3.43 5.46
N ALA A 50 2.20 -3.53 5.07
CA ALA A 50 2.61 -4.28 3.88
C ALA A 50 2.44 -5.81 3.98
N GLY A 51 2.30 -6.39 5.18
CA GLY A 51 2.14 -7.83 5.36
C GLY A 51 3.32 -8.62 4.79
N SER A 52 3.06 -9.48 3.82
CA SER A 52 4.11 -10.21 3.08
C SER A 52 4.70 -9.43 1.89
N GLY A 53 4.26 -8.20 1.68
CA GLY A 53 4.76 -7.30 0.64
C GLY A 53 4.11 -7.46 -0.72
N GLY A 54 2.97 -8.15 -0.82
CA GLY A 54 2.37 -8.49 -2.12
C GLY A 54 2.03 -7.29 -3.00
N ILE A 55 1.58 -6.18 -2.43
CA ILE A 55 1.24 -4.95 -3.18
C ILE A 55 2.50 -4.20 -3.59
N GLY A 56 3.39 -3.90 -2.65
CA GLY A 56 4.63 -3.17 -2.97
C GLY A 56 5.55 -3.94 -3.92
N ILE A 57 5.65 -5.27 -3.80
CA ILE A 57 6.42 -6.10 -4.74
C ILE A 57 5.79 -6.07 -6.14
N GLU A 58 4.47 -6.07 -6.25
CA GLU A 58 3.79 -5.90 -7.54
C GLU A 58 4.14 -4.54 -8.17
N ALA A 59 4.12 -3.45 -7.38
CA ALA A 59 4.51 -2.12 -7.83
C ALA A 59 5.97 -2.10 -8.33
N ALA A 60 6.91 -2.65 -7.55
CA ALA A 60 8.32 -2.76 -7.95
C ALA A 60 8.49 -3.59 -9.22
N SER A 61 7.77 -4.72 -9.33
CA SER A 61 7.80 -5.57 -10.53
C SER A 61 7.32 -4.84 -11.79
N ARG A 62 6.36 -3.93 -11.65
CA ARG A 62 5.79 -3.14 -12.75
C ARG A 62 6.55 -1.85 -13.04
N GLY A 63 7.66 -1.59 -12.35
CA GLY A 63 8.57 -0.48 -12.68
C GLY A 63 8.47 0.73 -11.77
N ALA A 64 7.90 0.63 -10.58
CA ALA A 64 8.06 1.66 -9.55
C ALA A 64 9.55 1.90 -9.29
N LYS A 65 9.94 3.16 -9.12
CA LYS A 65 11.34 3.57 -8.93
C LYS A 65 11.86 3.18 -7.55
N GLU A 66 11.09 3.48 -6.53
CA GLU A 66 11.36 3.07 -5.14
C GLU A 66 10.06 2.64 -4.49
N VAL A 67 10.10 1.55 -3.73
CA VAL A 67 8.97 1.10 -2.91
C VAL A 67 9.40 1.06 -1.45
N VAL A 68 8.71 1.80 -0.61
CA VAL A 68 8.89 1.74 0.84
C VAL A 68 7.79 0.88 1.44
N PHE A 69 8.20 -0.19 2.13
CA PHE A 69 7.31 -1.09 2.85
C PHE A 69 7.31 -0.73 4.33
N VAL A 70 6.15 -0.59 4.91
CA VAL A 70 5.97 -0.41 6.36
C VAL A 70 5.24 -1.61 6.93
N GLU A 71 5.89 -2.34 7.83
CA GLU A 71 5.32 -3.52 8.48
C GLU A 71 5.80 -3.62 9.92
N LYS A 72 4.86 -3.65 10.86
CA LYS A 72 5.14 -3.70 12.29
C LYS A 72 5.57 -5.10 12.75
N ASN A 73 4.96 -6.15 12.20
CA ASN A 73 5.22 -7.53 12.60
C ASN A 73 6.59 -8.00 12.07
N PRO A 74 7.54 -8.38 12.96
CA PRO A 74 8.89 -8.76 12.52
C PRO A 74 8.91 -10.04 11.66
N LYS A 75 7.95 -10.95 11.83
CA LYS A 75 7.85 -12.16 10.99
C LYS A 75 7.39 -11.80 9.57
N ALA A 76 6.41 -10.90 9.46
CA ALA A 76 5.96 -10.39 8.17
C ALA A 76 7.07 -9.56 7.49
N ALA A 77 7.78 -8.73 8.24
CA ALA A 77 8.95 -8.00 7.74
C ALA A 77 10.06 -8.93 7.20
N ALA A 78 10.33 -10.03 7.89
CA ALA A 78 11.26 -11.05 7.40
C ALA A 78 10.77 -11.68 6.09
N CYS A 79 9.46 -11.96 5.99
CA CYS A 79 8.84 -12.48 4.78
C CYS A 79 8.98 -11.51 3.59
N ILE A 80 8.83 -10.19 3.82
CA ILE A 80 9.06 -9.17 2.78
C ILE A 80 10.50 -9.24 2.28
N ARG A 81 11.50 -9.33 3.17
CA ARG A 81 12.92 -9.45 2.78
C ARG A 81 13.17 -10.68 1.92
N GLU A 82 12.62 -11.83 2.32
CA GLU A 82 12.75 -13.09 1.57
C GLU A 82 12.10 -12.95 0.18
N ASN A 83 10.91 -12.38 0.09
CA ASN A 83 10.22 -12.17 -1.17
C ASN A 83 10.94 -11.19 -2.09
N LEU A 84 11.49 -10.09 -1.55
CA LEU A 84 12.30 -9.13 -2.32
C LEU A 84 13.57 -9.80 -2.89
N ALA A 85 14.27 -10.60 -2.09
CA ALA A 85 15.44 -11.34 -2.54
C ALA A 85 15.08 -12.38 -3.62
N PHE A 86 14.02 -13.15 -3.39
CA PHE A 86 13.53 -14.18 -4.32
C PHE A 86 13.10 -13.59 -5.68
N THR A 87 12.44 -12.46 -5.68
CA THR A 87 11.98 -11.76 -6.89
C THR A 87 13.07 -10.92 -7.56
N LYS A 88 14.25 -10.80 -6.95
CA LYS A 88 15.36 -9.93 -7.39
C LYS A 88 14.98 -8.45 -7.47
N LEU A 89 14.10 -8.00 -6.56
CA LEU A 89 13.63 -6.62 -6.46
C LEU A 89 14.15 -5.93 -5.18
N ALA A 90 15.18 -6.47 -4.53
CA ALA A 90 15.70 -5.93 -3.27
C ALA A 90 16.29 -4.52 -3.39
N GLU A 91 16.80 -4.15 -4.55
CA GLU A 91 17.33 -2.79 -4.79
C GLU A 91 16.24 -1.75 -4.95
N ASP A 92 15.04 -2.16 -5.36
CA ASP A 92 13.88 -1.27 -5.54
C ASP A 92 13.05 -1.11 -4.25
N GLY A 93 13.33 -1.91 -3.23
CA GLY A 93 12.54 -2.00 -2.00
C GLY A 93 13.29 -1.57 -0.74
N LYS A 94 12.64 -0.76 0.08
CA LYS A 94 13.13 -0.34 1.40
C LYS A 94 12.11 -0.73 2.46
N LEU A 95 12.54 -1.47 3.48
CA LEU A 95 11.66 -1.94 4.54
C LEU A 95 11.86 -1.14 5.83
N LEU A 96 10.77 -0.61 6.38
CA LEU A 96 10.67 -0.02 7.70
C LEU A 96 9.87 -0.95 8.62
N ASN A 97 10.59 -1.73 9.45
CA ASN A 97 9.95 -2.62 10.41
C ASN A 97 9.60 -1.86 11.69
N MET A 98 8.51 -1.13 11.66
CA MET A 98 8.03 -0.29 12.74
C MET A 98 6.53 0.00 12.60
N ASP A 99 5.96 0.66 13.62
CA ASP A 99 4.58 1.15 13.56
C ASP A 99 4.38 2.19 12.45
N VAL A 100 3.18 2.21 11.87
CA VAL A 100 2.84 3.07 10.73
C VAL A 100 3.05 4.56 11.01
N LEU A 101 2.63 5.07 12.17
CA LEU A 101 2.80 6.48 12.50
C LEU A 101 4.26 6.83 12.79
N GLN A 102 5.04 5.91 13.38
CA GLN A 102 6.49 6.08 13.51
C GLN A 102 7.17 6.13 12.13
N ALA A 103 6.78 5.25 11.23
CA ALA A 103 7.32 5.22 9.88
C ALA A 103 7.04 6.54 9.15
N LEU A 104 5.80 7.01 9.17
CA LEU A 104 5.42 8.29 8.55
C LEU A 104 6.23 9.46 9.12
N ARG A 105 6.40 9.54 10.45
CA ARG A 105 7.26 10.57 11.08
C ARG A 105 8.72 10.46 10.61
N SER A 106 9.22 9.25 10.44
CA SER A 106 10.60 9.04 9.96
C SER A 106 10.81 9.42 8.50
N LEU A 107 9.73 9.49 7.72
CA LEU A 107 9.74 9.86 6.30
C LEU A 107 9.55 11.36 6.04
N GLU A 108 9.16 12.14 7.07
CA GLU A 108 8.99 13.59 6.94
C GLU A 108 10.25 14.26 6.36
N GLY A 109 10.05 15.14 5.38
CA GLY A 109 11.12 15.89 4.72
C GLY A 109 12.06 15.07 3.82
N LYS A 110 11.75 13.77 3.59
CA LYS A 110 12.57 12.88 2.76
C LYS A 110 12.08 12.72 1.32
N GLY A 111 11.00 13.35 0.98
CA GLY A 111 10.38 13.30 -0.35
C GLY A 111 8.88 13.06 -0.27
N VAL A 112 8.23 13.20 -1.41
CA VAL A 112 6.79 12.99 -1.58
C VAL A 112 6.59 11.69 -2.34
N PHE A 113 5.66 10.87 -1.88
CA PHE A 113 5.27 9.66 -2.61
C PHE A 113 4.19 9.98 -3.64
N ASP A 114 4.30 9.34 -4.81
CA ASP A 114 3.30 9.46 -5.88
C ASP A 114 2.06 8.63 -5.55
N ILE A 115 2.27 7.44 -4.96
CA ILE A 115 1.19 6.53 -4.57
C ILE A 115 1.42 6.05 -3.13
N ILE A 116 0.38 6.14 -2.30
CA ILE A 116 0.34 5.57 -0.96
C ILE A 116 -0.81 4.56 -0.91
N PHE A 117 -0.47 3.29 -0.66
CA PHE A 117 -1.44 2.22 -0.44
C PHE A 117 -1.49 1.84 1.03
N MET A 118 -2.67 1.58 1.56
CA MET A 118 -2.85 1.08 2.91
C MET A 118 -3.96 0.03 2.98
N ASP A 119 -3.66 -1.07 3.68
CA ASP A 119 -4.60 -2.14 4.02
C ASP A 119 -4.53 -2.40 5.54
N PRO A 120 -5.05 -1.48 6.37
CA PRO A 120 -4.99 -1.60 7.81
C PRO A 120 -5.90 -2.73 8.32
N PRO A 121 -5.60 -3.32 9.48
CA PRO A 121 -6.52 -4.22 10.17
C PRO A 121 -7.87 -3.54 10.37
N TYR A 122 -8.97 -4.26 10.05
CA TYR A 122 -10.32 -3.72 10.14
C TYR A 122 -10.72 -3.39 11.59
N ASN A 123 -11.67 -2.47 11.76
CA ASN A 123 -12.30 -2.08 13.01
C ASN A 123 -11.41 -1.34 14.04
N ASN A 124 -10.28 -0.77 13.61
CA ASN A 124 -9.37 -0.01 14.49
C ASN A 124 -9.24 1.47 14.09
N GLU A 125 -9.98 1.93 13.08
CA GLU A 125 -9.92 3.30 12.53
C GLU A 125 -8.49 3.77 12.19
N LEU A 126 -7.59 2.82 11.90
CA LEU A 126 -6.19 3.14 11.57
C LEU A 126 -6.09 3.91 10.24
N GLU A 127 -6.96 3.61 9.29
CA GLU A 127 -7.07 4.37 8.04
C GLU A 127 -7.35 5.85 8.31
N ARG A 128 -8.25 6.15 9.24
CA ARG A 128 -8.57 7.51 9.64
C ARG A 128 -7.37 8.20 10.31
N GLN A 129 -6.69 7.53 11.24
CA GLN A 129 -5.51 8.07 11.92
C GLN A 129 -4.38 8.38 10.92
N VAL A 130 -4.16 7.51 9.93
CA VAL A 130 -3.19 7.74 8.85
C VAL A 130 -3.60 8.93 8.00
N LEU A 131 -4.86 9.03 7.59
CA LEU A 131 -5.36 10.16 6.81
C LEU A 131 -5.29 11.48 7.58
N GLU A 132 -5.61 11.48 8.88
CA GLU A 132 -5.44 12.64 9.77
C GLU A 132 -3.97 13.09 9.87
N TYR A 133 -3.03 12.15 9.89
CA TYR A 133 -1.61 12.45 9.86
C TYR A 133 -1.18 13.02 8.50
N LEU A 134 -1.55 12.35 7.41
CA LEU A 134 -1.11 12.68 6.06
C LEU A 134 -1.62 14.05 5.58
N LYS A 135 -2.73 14.56 6.11
CA LYS A 135 -3.31 15.83 5.64
C LYS A 135 -2.35 17.03 5.73
N ASP A 136 -1.44 17.03 6.72
CA ASP A 136 -0.47 18.09 6.96
C ASP A 136 0.99 17.63 6.76
N SER A 137 1.20 16.38 6.35
CA SER A 137 2.51 15.74 6.21
C SER A 137 3.19 16.12 4.89
N THR A 138 4.53 16.17 4.91
CA THR A 138 5.34 16.32 3.71
C THR A 138 5.50 15.03 2.89
N VAL A 139 5.03 13.91 3.43
CA VAL A 139 5.07 12.58 2.79
C VAL A 139 4.13 12.49 1.58
N ALA A 140 3.06 13.30 1.59
CA ALA A 140 2.08 13.38 0.52
C ALA A 140 1.82 14.82 0.12
N ASP A 141 1.40 15.05 -1.12
CA ASP A 141 0.93 16.34 -1.62
C ASP A 141 -0.39 16.19 -2.40
N LYS A 142 -0.81 17.26 -3.08
CA LYS A 142 -2.06 17.26 -3.89
C LYS A 142 -2.02 16.32 -5.10
N ASN A 143 -0.85 15.85 -5.51
CA ASN A 143 -0.67 14.93 -6.63
C ASN A 143 -0.52 13.47 -6.16
N THR A 144 -0.45 13.24 -4.85
CA THR A 144 -0.35 11.90 -4.28
C THR A 144 -1.68 11.18 -4.39
N LEU A 145 -1.68 10.01 -5.04
CA LEU A 145 -2.81 9.10 -5.04
C LEU A 145 -2.78 8.24 -3.76
N ILE A 146 -3.80 8.36 -2.93
CA ILE A 146 -3.94 7.56 -1.71
C ILE A 146 -5.01 6.50 -1.97
N ILE A 147 -4.67 5.23 -1.72
CA ILE A 147 -5.56 4.09 -1.92
C ILE A 147 -5.73 3.37 -0.58
N VAL A 148 -6.98 3.24 -0.15
CA VAL A 148 -7.32 2.56 1.11
C VAL A 148 -8.11 1.30 0.79
N GLU A 149 -7.58 0.14 1.19
CA GLU A 149 -8.37 -1.09 1.25
C GLU A 149 -9.12 -1.15 2.57
N ALA A 150 -10.43 -1.38 2.52
CA ALA A 150 -11.29 -1.40 3.70
C ALA A 150 -12.45 -2.39 3.54
N ASP A 151 -13.09 -2.75 4.66
CA ASP A 151 -14.35 -3.48 4.65
C ASP A 151 -15.43 -2.66 3.93
N LEU A 152 -16.43 -3.35 3.34
CA LEU A 152 -17.54 -2.69 2.65
C LEU A 152 -18.30 -1.69 3.55
N GLN A 153 -18.38 -1.97 4.86
CA GLN A 153 -19.09 -1.15 5.82
C GLN A 153 -18.29 0.03 6.37
N THR A 154 -17.00 0.11 6.08
CA THR A 154 -16.16 1.22 6.56
C THR A 154 -16.69 2.55 6.00
N ASP A 155 -17.00 3.48 6.89
CA ASP A 155 -17.47 4.81 6.54
C ASP A 155 -16.30 5.73 6.19
N PHE A 156 -16.39 6.42 5.06
CA PHE A 156 -15.44 7.43 4.59
C PHE A 156 -16.08 8.83 4.47
N SER A 157 -17.26 9.05 5.04
CA SER A 157 -17.95 10.35 4.98
C SER A 157 -17.15 11.51 5.59
N TYR A 158 -16.18 11.19 6.46
CA TYR A 158 -15.33 12.17 7.14
C TYR A 158 -14.19 12.72 6.27
N VAL A 159 -13.84 12.07 5.15
CA VAL A 159 -12.63 12.43 4.38
C VAL A 159 -12.64 13.83 3.81
N GLU A 160 -13.83 14.32 3.40
CA GLU A 160 -13.97 15.69 2.91
C GLU A 160 -13.67 16.71 4.01
N SER A 161 -14.11 16.46 5.24
CA SER A 161 -13.83 17.33 6.39
C SER A 161 -12.35 17.36 6.78
N LEU A 162 -11.59 16.33 6.40
CA LEU A 162 -10.13 16.28 6.55
C LEU A 162 -9.36 16.93 5.39
N GLY A 163 -10.06 17.43 4.37
CA GLY A 163 -9.44 18.06 3.21
C GLY A 163 -9.03 17.07 2.10
N TYR A 164 -9.72 15.93 2.01
CA TYR A 164 -9.54 14.98 0.91
C TYR A 164 -10.73 15.00 -0.04
N ARG A 165 -10.48 14.70 -1.29
CA ARG A 165 -11.49 14.40 -2.30
C ARG A 165 -11.47 12.92 -2.62
N GLN A 166 -12.62 12.25 -2.56
CA GLN A 166 -12.76 10.89 -3.02
C GLN A 166 -12.92 10.88 -4.54
N LEU A 167 -11.96 10.26 -5.21
CA LEU A 167 -11.93 10.14 -6.68
C LEU A 167 -12.79 8.98 -7.16
N ARG A 168 -12.73 7.85 -6.43
CA ARG A 168 -13.37 6.61 -6.81
C ARG A 168 -13.52 5.67 -5.61
N SER A 169 -14.52 4.80 -5.67
CA SER A 169 -14.63 3.61 -4.83
C SER A 169 -14.86 2.40 -5.73
N LYS A 170 -14.06 1.35 -5.56
CA LYS A 170 -14.22 0.07 -6.24
C LYS A 170 -14.58 -1.00 -5.22
N GLU A 171 -15.81 -1.48 -5.27
CA GLU A 171 -16.27 -2.56 -4.40
C GLU A 171 -16.01 -3.93 -5.00
N TYR A 172 -15.68 -4.88 -4.11
CA TYR A 172 -15.53 -6.30 -4.37
C TYR A 172 -16.55 -7.07 -3.51
N LYS A 173 -16.44 -8.38 -3.46
CA LYS A 173 -17.40 -9.22 -2.70
C LYS A 173 -17.42 -8.89 -1.20
N THR A 174 -16.27 -8.57 -0.61
CA THR A 174 -16.10 -8.46 0.85
C THR A 174 -15.35 -7.21 1.30
N ASN A 175 -14.77 -6.48 0.39
CA ASN A 175 -13.94 -5.30 0.66
C ASN A 175 -14.08 -4.29 -0.49
N LYS A 176 -13.50 -3.13 -0.30
CA LYS A 176 -13.44 -2.07 -1.32
C LYS A 176 -12.09 -1.39 -1.33
N HIS A 177 -11.72 -0.81 -2.47
CA HIS A 177 -10.65 0.16 -2.59
C HIS A 177 -11.24 1.56 -2.74
N VAL A 178 -10.81 2.47 -1.89
CA VAL A 178 -11.20 3.89 -1.93
C VAL A 178 -9.98 4.70 -2.37
N PHE A 179 -10.16 5.51 -3.41
CA PHE A 179 -9.12 6.33 -4.01
C PHE A 179 -9.34 7.78 -3.62
N LEU A 180 -8.33 8.37 -3.00
CA LEU A 180 -8.37 9.71 -2.43
C LEU A 180 -7.19 10.55 -2.94
N GLU A 181 -7.39 11.87 -2.97
CA GLU A 181 -6.34 12.86 -3.11
C GLU A 181 -6.58 14.02 -2.15
N ARG A 182 -5.57 14.83 -1.84
CA ARG A 182 -5.79 16.10 -1.13
C ARG A 182 -6.58 17.06 -2.02
N ALA A 183 -7.61 17.68 -1.43
CA ALA A 183 -8.42 18.69 -2.09
C ALA A 183 -7.65 19.99 -2.35
#